data_ed96660f1b16584db6cac51cd0f6d2ed
#
_entry.id   ed96660f1b16584db6cac51cd0f6d2ed
#
_cell.length_a   1.000
_cell.length_b   1.000
_cell.length_c   1.000
_cell.angle_alpha   90.00
_cell.angle_beta   90.00
_cell.angle_gamma   90.00
#
_symmetry.space_group_name_H-M   'P 1'
#
loop_
_entity.id
_entity.type
_entity.pdbx_description
1 polymer ?
#
loop_
_entity_poly.entity_id
_entity_poly.type
_entity_poly.pdbx_seq_one_letter_code
_entity_poly.pdbx_strand_id
1 'polypeptide(L)'
;MSASVSSHLRPDLAVIAAHIEPGTRVLDVGCGDGALMAALLGRGCDVRGIEIDGALVETCVARGLSVVQGDADRDLVDYPDHGFDYAVLSQTLQTAERPDLMLSELVRAGRRAFVSFPNFAYWRMRWALLRYGRMPVTRHLPVSWYATQNIHHVTVHDFEALARELGLAIERRWFFTDARELGP
;
A
#
# COMPACT_ATOMS: atom_id res chain seq x y z
N MET A 1 -8.64 16.41 -24.13
CA MET A 1 -7.84 17.23 -23.19
C MET A 1 -7.35 16.30 -22.09
N SER A 2 -6.25 15.60 -22.38
CA SER A 2 -5.63 14.63 -21.46
C SER A 2 -4.45 15.34 -20.80
N ALA A 3 -4.69 15.96 -19.65
CA ALA A 3 -3.67 16.72 -18.92
C ALA A 3 -3.47 16.15 -17.52
N SER A 4 -2.29 15.55 -17.32
CA SER A 4 -1.46 15.69 -16.09
C SER A 4 -2.07 15.36 -14.73
N VAL A 5 -2.65 14.18 -14.53
CA VAL A 5 -2.88 13.64 -13.17
C VAL A 5 -1.60 12.98 -12.60
N SER A 6 -0.61 12.74 -13.44
CA SER A 6 0.59 11.97 -13.10
C SER A 6 1.67 12.70 -12.30
N SER A 7 1.56 14.02 -12.04
CA SER A 7 2.67 14.79 -11.47
C SER A 7 2.72 14.85 -9.94
N HIS A 8 1.81 14.22 -9.20
CA HIS A 8 1.75 14.28 -7.74
C HIS A 8 1.60 12.94 -7.02
N LEU A 9 1.62 11.81 -7.76
CA LEU A 9 1.58 10.50 -7.11
C LEU A 9 2.92 10.19 -6.42
N ARG A 10 2.85 9.57 -5.25
CA ARG A 10 4.04 8.95 -4.65
C ARG A 10 4.65 7.95 -5.64
N PRO A 11 5.98 7.76 -5.65
CA PRO A 11 6.65 6.87 -6.62
C PRO A 11 6.10 5.45 -6.64
N ASP A 12 5.79 4.88 -5.47
CA ASP A 12 5.17 3.56 -5.35
C ASP A 12 3.80 3.49 -6.02
N LEU A 13 2.95 4.49 -5.78
CA LEU A 13 1.63 4.57 -6.42
C LEU A 13 1.74 4.76 -7.95
N ALA A 14 2.73 5.51 -8.41
CA ALA A 14 2.96 5.70 -9.84
C ALA A 14 3.35 4.39 -10.53
N VAL A 15 4.21 3.57 -9.90
CA VAL A 15 4.58 2.25 -10.41
C VAL A 15 3.38 1.30 -10.37
N ILE A 16 2.63 1.26 -9.28
CA ILE A 16 1.41 0.44 -9.18
C ILE A 16 0.44 0.81 -10.30
N ALA A 17 0.13 2.12 -10.45
CA ALA A 17 -0.77 2.58 -11.49
C ALA A 17 -0.28 2.24 -12.91
N ALA A 18 1.03 2.26 -13.17
CA ALA A 18 1.60 1.91 -14.47
C ALA A 18 1.46 0.42 -14.81
N HIS A 19 1.43 -0.47 -13.80
CA HIS A 19 1.39 -1.92 -13.98
C HIS A 19 -0.02 -2.53 -13.88
N ILE A 20 -1.02 -1.78 -13.44
CA ILE A 20 -2.43 -2.20 -13.49
C ILE A 20 -2.94 -1.99 -14.91
N GLU A 21 -3.55 -3.02 -15.49
CA GLU A 21 -4.11 -3.00 -16.83
C GLU A 21 -5.37 -2.10 -16.89
N PRO A 22 -5.53 -1.27 -17.93
CA PRO A 22 -6.74 -0.48 -18.10
C PRO A 22 -8.00 -1.34 -18.17
N GLY A 23 -9.12 -0.82 -17.66
CA GLY A 23 -10.41 -1.51 -17.70
C GLY A 23 -10.58 -2.64 -16.69
N THR A 24 -9.63 -2.85 -15.78
CA THR A 24 -9.70 -3.88 -14.74
C THR A 24 -10.40 -3.39 -13.48
N ARG A 25 -10.86 -4.34 -12.66
CA ARG A 25 -11.43 -4.07 -11.33
C ARG A 25 -10.33 -4.07 -10.28
N VAL A 26 -10.26 -3.00 -9.48
CA VAL A 26 -9.21 -2.79 -8.49
C VAL A 26 -9.82 -2.50 -7.12
N LEU A 27 -9.31 -3.19 -6.08
CA LEU A 27 -9.57 -2.87 -4.68
C LEU A 27 -8.35 -2.15 -4.10
N ASP A 28 -8.52 -0.93 -3.60
CA ASP A 28 -7.47 -0.15 -2.93
C ASP A 28 -7.72 -0.16 -1.42
N VAL A 29 -6.89 -0.92 -0.70
CA VAL A 29 -7.02 -1.15 0.75
C VAL A 29 -6.17 -0.14 1.52
N GLY A 30 -6.83 0.68 2.35
CA GLY A 30 -6.22 1.86 2.96
C GLY A 30 -5.96 2.92 1.90
N CYS A 31 -7.00 3.29 1.15
CA CYS A 31 -6.87 4.13 -0.05
C CYS A 31 -6.48 5.59 0.25
N GLY A 32 -6.48 6.00 1.52
CA GLY A 32 -6.12 7.35 1.93
C GLY A 32 -7.00 8.42 1.28
N ASP A 33 -6.39 9.42 0.69
CA ASP A 33 -7.08 10.50 -0.03
C ASP A 33 -7.58 10.09 -1.43
N GLY A 34 -7.43 8.83 -1.83
CA GLY A 34 -7.86 8.29 -3.12
C GLY A 34 -6.98 8.70 -4.31
N ALA A 35 -5.73 9.08 -4.08
CA ALA A 35 -4.83 9.50 -5.15
C ALA A 35 -4.61 8.40 -6.21
N LEU A 36 -4.39 7.15 -5.79
CA LEU A 36 -4.27 6.01 -6.68
C LEU A 36 -5.59 5.72 -7.40
N MET A 37 -6.71 5.73 -6.67
CA MET A 37 -8.04 5.52 -7.23
C MET A 37 -8.34 6.49 -8.37
N ALA A 38 -8.07 7.79 -8.17
CA ALA A 38 -8.28 8.82 -9.20
C ALA A 38 -7.41 8.57 -10.45
N ALA A 39 -6.16 8.15 -10.25
CA ALA A 39 -5.26 7.83 -11.36
C ALA A 39 -5.74 6.63 -12.16
N LEU A 40 -6.24 5.58 -11.50
CA LEU A 40 -6.75 4.37 -12.14
C LEU A 40 -8.09 4.58 -12.83
N LEU A 41 -8.99 5.39 -12.24
CA LEU A 41 -10.25 5.81 -12.89
C LEU A 41 -9.96 6.53 -14.21
N GLY A 42 -8.95 7.41 -14.23
CA GLY A 42 -8.51 8.08 -15.47
C GLY A 42 -8.01 7.12 -16.56
N ARG A 43 -7.73 5.88 -16.22
CA ARG A 43 -7.34 4.79 -17.13
C ARG A 43 -8.49 3.81 -17.44
N GLY A 44 -9.70 4.12 -16.99
CA GLY A 44 -10.89 3.32 -17.24
C GLY A 44 -11.06 2.10 -16.34
N CYS A 45 -10.32 2.02 -15.21
CA CYS A 45 -10.51 0.95 -14.24
C CYS A 45 -11.77 1.18 -13.39
N ASP A 46 -12.43 0.10 -12.96
CA ASP A 46 -13.44 0.12 -11.89
C ASP A 46 -12.72 -0.01 -10.55
N VAL A 47 -12.63 1.09 -9.81
CA VAL A 47 -11.83 1.12 -8.56
C VAL A 47 -12.73 1.32 -7.37
N ARG A 48 -12.54 0.49 -6.35
CA ARG A 48 -13.19 0.61 -5.05
C ARG A 48 -12.14 0.74 -3.95
N GLY A 49 -12.40 1.64 -3.00
CA GLY A 49 -11.54 1.85 -1.85
C GLY A 49 -12.18 1.40 -0.55
N ILE A 50 -11.35 0.99 0.41
CA ILE A 50 -11.70 0.87 1.83
C ILE A 50 -10.72 1.73 2.62
N GLU A 51 -11.24 2.53 3.56
CA GLU A 51 -10.44 3.45 4.38
C GLU A 51 -11.07 3.58 5.76
N ILE A 52 -10.25 3.54 6.81
CA ILE A 52 -10.71 3.62 8.19
C ILE A 52 -10.94 5.07 8.65
N ASP A 53 -10.17 6.01 8.13
CA ASP A 53 -10.26 7.44 8.49
C ASP A 53 -11.44 8.11 7.78
N GLY A 54 -12.48 8.48 8.56
CA GLY A 54 -13.68 9.14 8.04
C GLY A 54 -13.39 10.44 7.28
N ALA A 55 -12.38 11.23 7.67
CA ALA A 55 -12.04 12.48 6.98
C ALA A 55 -11.43 12.21 5.59
N LEU A 56 -10.66 11.12 5.47
CA LEU A 56 -10.13 10.68 4.17
C LEU A 56 -11.25 10.10 3.29
N VAL A 57 -12.19 9.36 3.88
CA VAL A 57 -13.40 8.87 3.19
C VAL A 57 -14.21 10.04 2.63
N GLU A 58 -14.47 11.07 3.45
CA GLU A 58 -15.17 12.28 2.99
C GLU A 58 -14.44 12.96 1.82
N THR A 59 -13.10 13.03 1.89
CA THR A 59 -12.26 13.56 0.80
C THR A 59 -12.44 12.76 -0.48
N CYS A 60 -12.44 11.42 -0.40
CA CYS A 60 -12.66 10.52 -1.54
C CYS A 60 -14.06 10.71 -2.14
N VAL A 61 -15.10 10.76 -1.29
CA VAL A 61 -16.50 10.96 -1.72
C VAL A 61 -16.66 12.31 -2.41
N ALA A 62 -16.09 13.38 -1.86
CA ALA A 62 -16.13 14.71 -2.46
C ALA A 62 -15.45 14.75 -3.86
N ARG A 63 -14.52 13.84 -4.13
CA ARG A 63 -13.86 13.65 -5.43
C ARG A 63 -14.61 12.69 -6.37
N GLY A 64 -15.77 12.17 -5.94
CA GLY A 64 -16.56 11.21 -6.72
C GLY A 64 -15.97 9.81 -6.78
N LEU A 65 -15.12 9.44 -5.81
CA LEU A 65 -14.51 8.12 -5.73
C LEU A 65 -15.43 7.14 -4.98
N SER A 66 -15.45 5.88 -5.40
CA SER A 66 -16.21 4.80 -4.77
C SER A 66 -15.42 4.23 -3.59
N VAL A 67 -15.71 4.70 -2.38
CA VAL A 67 -15.02 4.30 -1.14
C VAL A 67 -16.02 3.88 -0.08
N VAL A 68 -15.64 2.90 0.74
CA VAL A 68 -16.37 2.47 1.94
C VAL A 68 -15.53 2.80 3.15
N GLN A 69 -16.15 3.39 4.19
CA GLN A 69 -15.50 3.50 5.48
C GLN A 69 -15.50 2.12 6.15
N GLY A 70 -14.33 1.60 6.48
CA GLY A 70 -14.19 0.28 7.08
C GLY A 70 -12.80 0.01 7.60
N ASP A 71 -12.71 -1.02 8.43
CA ASP A 71 -11.47 -1.53 8.99
C ASP A 71 -11.00 -2.74 8.18
N ALA A 72 -9.93 -2.58 7.42
CA ALA A 72 -9.42 -3.64 6.56
C ALA A 72 -9.01 -4.91 7.32
N ASP A 73 -8.58 -4.80 8.58
CA ASP A 73 -8.27 -5.97 9.42
C ASP A 73 -9.51 -6.84 9.70
N ARG A 74 -10.72 -6.31 9.54
CA ARG A 74 -11.98 -6.99 9.84
C ARG A 74 -12.85 -7.20 8.61
N ASP A 75 -12.91 -6.20 7.73
CA ASP A 75 -13.94 -6.13 6.70
C ASP A 75 -13.50 -6.78 5.38
N LEU A 76 -12.21 -7.06 5.18
CA LEU A 76 -11.73 -7.73 3.96
C LEU A 76 -12.35 -9.12 3.77
N VAL A 77 -12.71 -9.81 4.85
CA VAL A 77 -13.36 -11.13 4.80
C VAL A 77 -14.70 -11.10 4.06
N ASP A 78 -15.38 -9.96 4.06
CA ASP A 78 -16.69 -9.79 3.40
C ASP A 78 -16.58 -9.58 1.88
N TYR A 79 -15.37 -9.37 1.35
CA TYR A 79 -15.16 -9.24 -0.09
C TYR A 79 -15.14 -10.60 -0.76
N PRO A 80 -15.71 -10.72 -1.97
CA PRO A 80 -15.80 -12.00 -2.68
C PRO A 80 -14.42 -12.49 -3.14
N ASP A 81 -14.24 -13.81 -3.17
CA ASP A 81 -13.06 -14.45 -3.72
C ASP A 81 -12.83 -14.03 -5.16
N HIS A 82 -11.62 -13.56 -5.47
CA HIS A 82 -11.26 -13.08 -6.81
C HIS A 82 -12.25 -12.07 -7.41
N GLY A 83 -12.91 -11.29 -6.55
CA GLY A 83 -13.85 -10.24 -6.93
C GLY A 83 -13.19 -9.11 -7.72
N PHE A 84 -11.87 -8.97 -7.59
CA PHE A 84 -11.04 -7.97 -8.24
C PHE A 84 -9.93 -8.61 -9.05
N ASP A 85 -9.52 -7.93 -10.11
CA ASP A 85 -8.35 -8.35 -10.90
C ASP A 85 -7.06 -8.00 -10.17
N TYR A 86 -7.08 -6.86 -9.45
CA TYR A 86 -5.99 -6.41 -8.60
C TYR A 86 -6.49 -5.97 -7.23
N ALA A 87 -5.71 -6.28 -6.18
CA ALA A 87 -5.86 -5.69 -4.86
C ALA A 87 -4.58 -4.93 -4.50
N VAL A 88 -4.70 -3.76 -3.94
CA VAL A 88 -3.57 -2.89 -3.59
C VAL A 88 -3.56 -2.63 -2.09
N LEU A 89 -2.40 -2.77 -1.47
CA LEU A 89 -2.13 -2.45 -0.07
C LEU A 89 -0.88 -1.55 -0.02
N SER A 90 -1.09 -0.24 -0.07
CA SER A 90 0.02 0.70 -0.16
C SER A 90 0.26 1.44 1.14
N GLN A 91 1.41 1.17 1.77
CA GLN A 91 1.83 1.79 3.05
C GLN A 91 0.85 1.51 4.21
N THR A 92 0.14 0.38 4.17
CA THR A 92 -0.88 -0.01 5.16
C THR A 92 -0.46 -1.26 5.94
N LEU A 93 0.33 -2.17 5.34
CA LEU A 93 0.71 -3.44 5.95
C LEU A 93 1.35 -3.28 7.36
N GLN A 94 2.17 -2.26 7.56
CA GLN A 94 2.86 -2.01 8.82
C GLN A 94 1.95 -1.44 9.93
N THR A 95 0.73 -1.04 9.60
CA THR A 95 -0.28 -0.54 10.54
C THR A 95 -1.36 -1.58 10.87
N ALA A 96 -1.41 -2.69 10.13
CA ALA A 96 -2.35 -3.78 10.33
C ALA A 96 -2.14 -4.48 11.68
N GLU A 97 -3.23 -4.90 12.33
CA GLU A 97 -3.15 -5.72 13.56
C GLU A 97 -2.60 -7.12 13.26
N ARG A 98 -3.04 -7.70 12.14
CA ARG A 98 -2.65 -9.05 11.69
C ARG A 98 -2.20 -9.01 10.21
N PRO A 99 -0.95 -8.62 9.93
CA PRO A 99 -0.42 -8.53 8.56
C PRO A 99 -0.52 -9.83 7.77
N ASP A 100 -0.39 -10.97 8.46
CA ASP A 100 -0.52 -12.31 7.89
C ASP A 100 -1.93 -12.59 7.36
N LEU A 101 -2.95 -12.27 8.15
CA LEU A 101 -4.35 -12.43 7.75
C LEU A 101 -4.72 -11.40 6.67
N MET A 102 -4.34 -10.14 6.86
CA MET A 102 -4.59 -9.08 5.88
C MET A 102 -4.01 -9.43 4.51
N LEU A 103 -2.78 -9.95 4.47
CA LEU A 103 -2.14 -10.38 3.21
C LEU A 103 -2.87 -11.56 2.58
N SER A 104 -3.32 -12.53 3.38
CA SER A 104 -4.11 -13.68 2.92
C SER A 104 -5.44 -13.24 2.32
N GLU A 105 -6.17 -12.34 2.99
CA GLU A 105 -7.43 -11.80 2.51
C GLU A 105 -7.25 -10.93 1.25
N LEU A 106 -6.17 -10.15 1.20
CA LEU A 106 -5.83 -9.34 0.03
C LEU A 106 -5.70 -10.20 -1.24
N VAL A 107 -4.96 -11.32 -1.16
CA VAL A 107 -4.75 -12.22 -2.30
C VAL A 107 -5.95 -13.15 -2.56
N ARG A 108 -6.85 -13.32 -1.59
CA ARG A 108 -8.14 -13.98 -1.79
C ARG A 108 -9.09 -13.08 -2.58
N ALA A 109 -9.18 -11.81 -2.22
CA ALA A 109 -10.07 -10.85 -2.87
C ALA A 109 -9.58 -10.45 -4.27
N GLY A 110 -8.26 -10.31 -4.47
CA GLY A 110 -7.64 -9.96 -5.74
C GLY A 110 -6.91 -11.14 -6.40
N ARG A 111 -6.97 -11.23 -7.74
CA ARG A 111 -6.20 -12.24 -8.51
C ARG A 111 -4.70 -11.98 -8.46
N ARG A 112 -4.30 -10.71 -8.36
CA ARG A 112 -2.93 -10.22 -8.16
C ARG A 112 -2.95 -9.13 -7.11
N ALA A 113 -1.88 -9.03 -6.33
CA ALA A 113 -1.76 -8.02 -5.30
C ALA A 113 -0.51 -7.16 -5.47
N PHE A 114 -0.65 -5.86 -5.19
CA PHE A 114 0.46 -4.95 -5.00
C PHE A 114 0.55 -4.58 -3.53
N VAL A 115 1.74 -4.75 -2.95
CA VAL A 115 1.99 -4.39 -1.55
C VAL A 115 3.19 -3.46 -1.49
N SER A 116 3.05 -2.30 -0.86
CA SER A 116 4.18 -1.43 -0.58
C SER A 116 4.29 -1.14 0.91
N PHE A 117 5.51 -1.06 1.41
CA PHE A 117 5.80 -0.79 2.81
C PHE A 117 7.18 -0.13 2.97
N PRO A 118 7.41 0.63 4.05
CA PRO A 118 8.72 1.16 4.37
C PRO A 118 9.64 0.02 4.85
N ASN A 119 10.82 -0.10 4.24
CA ASN A 119 11.80 -1.10 4.65
C ASN A 119 12.58 -0.61 5.89
N PHE A 120 12.24 -1.13 7.06
CA PHE A 120 12.91 -0.79 8.32
C PHE A 120 14.35 -1.30 8.41
N ALA A 121 14.76 -2.26 7.55
CA ALA A 121 16.14 -2.72 7.46
C ALA A 121 16.98 -1.96 6.42
N TYR A 122 16.54 -0.79 5.94
CA TYR A 122 17.33 0.06 5.09
C TYR A 122 18.67 0.41 5.75
N TRP A 123 19.80 0.39 5.00
CA TRP A 123 21.14 0.46 5.57
C TRP A 123 21.40 1.67 6.48
N ARG A 124 20.83 2.84 6.17
CA ARG A 124 20.93 4.03 7.02
C ARG A 124 20.23 3.87 8.36
N MET A 125 19.09 3.14 8.39
CA MET A 125 18.39 2.80 9.63
C MET A 125 19.26 1.89 10.50
N ARG A 126 19.83 0.83 9.91
CA ARG A 126 20.73 -0.09 10.60
C ARG A 126 21.93 0.65 11.17
N TRP A 127 22.56 1.52 10.37
CA TRP A 127 23.73 2.29 10.80
C TRP A 127 23.40 3.27 11.92
N ALA A 128 22.25 3.97 11.84
CA ALA A 128 21.81 4.89 12.87
C ALA A 128 21.52 4.17 14.20
N LEU A 129 20.85 3.01 14.14
CA LEU A 129 20.62 2.17 15.33
C LEU A 129 21.94 1.69 15.93
N LEU A 130 22.86 1.19 15.11
CA LEU A 130 24.18 0.73 15.57
C LEU A 130 25.00 1.86 16.22
N ARG A 131 24.97 3.06 15.61
CA ARG A 131 25.82 4.19 16.04
C ARG A 131 25.26 4.96 17.25
N TYR A 132 23.93 5.11 17.31
CA TYR A 132 23.26 5.99 18.27
C TYR A 132 22.36 5.24 19.26
N GLY A 133 22.05 3.98 19.04
CA GLY A 133 21.13 3.21 19.89
C GLY A 133 19.72 3.78 19.97
N ARG A 134 19.31 4.59 18.99
CA ARG A 134 17.99 5.26 18.95
C ARG A 134 17.32 5.04 17.61
N MET A 135 15.98 4.90 17.63
CA MET A 135 15.19 4.90 16.40
C MET A 135 15.35 6.24 15.69
N PRO A 136 15.85 6.24 14.45
CA PRO A 136 16.03 7.47 13.71
C PRO A 136 14.68 8.02 13.23
N VAL A 137 14.51 9.33 13.35
CA VAL A 137 13.46 10.05 12.63
C VAL A 137 14.04 10.42 11.27
N THR A 138 13.40 10.00 10.21
CA THR A 138 13.86 10.18 8.83
C THR A 138 12.74 10.77 7.98
N ARG A 139 13.04 11.16 6.74
CA ARG A 139 12.02 11.63 5.82
C ARG A 139 10.93 10.59 5.53
N HIS A 140 11.28 9.29 5.55
CA HIS A 140 10.35 8.18 5.34
C HIS A 140 9.63 7.76 6.63
N LEU A 141 10.17 8.11 7.78
CA LEU A 141 9.59 7.90 9.11
C LEU A 141 9.67 9.24 9.85
N PRO A 142 8.79 10.20 9.50
CA PRO A 142 8.92 11.58 9.97
C PRO A 142 8.46 11.79 11.42
N VAL A 143 7.92 10.75 12.05
CA VAL A 143 7.37 10.80 13.40
C VAL A 143 8.27 10.05 14.40
N SER A 144 8.21 10.45 15.66
CA SER A 144 8.91 9.77 16.73
C SER A 144 8.33 8.37 16.98
N TRP A 145 9.12 7.48 17.60
CA TRP A 145 8.73 6.09 17.84
C TRP A 145 7.44 5.95 18.67
N TYR A 146 7.10 6.93 19.51
CA TYR A 146 5.88 6.95 20.34
C TYR A 146 4.67 7.62 19.67
N ALA A 147 4.85 8.29 18.54
CA ALA A 147 3.80 8.97 17.80
C ALA A 147 3.47 8.30 16.45
N THR A 148 4.20 7.23 16.12
CA THR A 148 3.97 6.49 14.88
C THR A 148 2.74 5.59 14.99
N GLN A 149 2.01 5.46 13.90
CA GLN A 149 0.94 4.47 13.73
C GLN A 149 1.49 3.10 13.29
N ASN A 150 2.78 3.01 12.96
CA ASN A 150 3.39 1.76 12.54
C ASN A 150 3.53 0.81 13.74
N ILE A 151 2.79 -0.28 13.72
CA ILE A 151 2.83 -1.33 14.74
C ILE A 151 3.96 -2.32 14.42
N HIS A 152 4.18 -2.60 13.12
CA HIS A 152 5.16 -3.57 12.66
C HIS A 152 6.32 -2.90 11.90
N HIS A 153 7.55 -3.34 12.21
CA HIS A 153 8.77 -2.87 11.56
C HIS A 153 9.18 -3.84 10.44
N VAL A 154 8.41 -3.81 9.36
CA VAL A 154 8.56 -4.76 8.24
C VAL A 154 9.90 -4.55 7.54
N THR A 155 10.62 -5.64 7.28
CA THR A 155 11.78 -5.66 6.39
C THR A 155 11.46 -6.44 5.12
N VAL A 156 12.27 -6.26 4.07
CA VAL A 156 12.09 -7.05 2.83
C VAL A 156 12.20 -8.54 3.11
N HIS A 157 13.15 -8.96 3.95
CA HIS A 157 13.34 -10.38 4.26
C HIS A 157 12.19 -10.96 5.08
N ASP A 158 11.65 -10.20 6.04
CA ASP A 158 10.49 -10.65 6.84
C ASP A 158 9.25 -10.80 5.95
N PHE A 159 9.03 -9.83 5.05
CA PHE A 159 7.93 -9.93 4.08
C PHE A 159 8.08 -11.13 3.15
N GLU A 160 9.29 -11.39 2.64
CA GLU A 160 9.56 -12.55 1.79
C GLU A 160 9.38 -13.88 2.53
N ALA A 161 9.73 -13.93 3.81
CA ALA A 161 9.49 -15.09 4.67
C ALA A 161 7.98 -15.34 4.86
N LEU A 162 7.24 -14.30 5.22
CA LEU A 162 5.78 -14.37 5.37
C LEU A 162 5.09 -14.78 4.05
N ALA A 163 5.45 -14.17 2.93
CA ALA A 163 4.90 -14.54 1.63
C ALA A 163 5.12 -16.02 1.31
N ARG A 164 6.30 -16.57 1.63
CA ARG A 164 6.63 -17.98 1.44
C ARG A 164 5.79 -18.89 2.36
N GLU A 165 5.62 -18.51 3.64
CA GLU A 165 4.78 -19.24 4.59
C GLU A 165 3.31 -19.32 4.14
N LEU A 166 2.82 -18.23 3.53
CA LEU A 166 1.48 -18.16 2.97
C LEU A 166 1.36 -18.80 1.57
N GLY A 167 2.45 -19.35 1.01
CA GLY A 167 2.45 -19.97 -0.32
C GLY A 167 2.33 -18.96 -1.47
N LEU A 168 2.64 -17.69 -1.23
CA LEU A 168 2.52 -16.62 -2.22
C LEU A 168 3.79 -16.50 -3.06
N ALA A 169 3.62 -16.33 -4.37
CA ALA A 169 4.72 -16.08 -5.29
C ALA A 169 4.90 -14.56 -5.51
N ILE A 170 6.11 -14.07 -5.25
CA ILE A 170 6.46 -12.68 -5.54
C ILE A 170 6.90 -12.58 -7.00
N GLU A 171 6.07 -11.96 -7.85
CA GLU A 171 6.35 -11.84 -9.28
C GLU A 171 7.41 -10.78 -9.59
N ARG A 172 7.34 -9.62 -8.91
CA ARG A 172 8.21 -8.47 -9.13
C ARG A 172 8.50 -7.69 -7.86
N ARG A 173 9.63 -6.97 -7.85
CA ARG A 173 10.03 -6.07 -6.77
C ARG A 173 10.47 -4.74 -7.34
N TRP A 174 10.13 -3.66 -6.64
CA TRP A 174 10.61 -2.31 -6.91
C TRP A 174 11.13 -1.70 -5.63
N PHE A 175 12.25 -1.03 -5.72
CA PHE A 175 12.86 -0.37 -4.58
C PHE A 175 12.95 1.13 -4.85
N PHE A 176 12.61 1.92 -3.84
CA PHE A 176 12.60 3.37 -3.95
C PHE A 176 13.51 3.98 -2.89
N THR A 177 14.28 5.01 -3.27
CA THR A 177 15.05 5.84 -2.35
C THR A 177 14.83 7.29 -2.75
N ASP A 178 14.39 8.13 -1.79
CA ASP A 178 14.22 9.58 -1.95
C ASP A 178 13.51 9.98 -3.27
N ALA A 179 12.36 9.35 -3.55
CA ALA A 179 11.54 9.57 -4.74
C ALA A 179 12.15 9.09 -6.07
N ARG A 180 13.18 8.26 -6.05
CA ARG A 180 13.72 7.59 -7.24
C ARG A 180 13.54 6.08 -7.10
N GLU A 181 13.11 5.46 -8.19
CA GLU A 181 13.18 4.02 -8.35
C GLU A 181 14.64 3.60 -8.41
N LEU A 182 15.04 2.66 -7.56
CA LEU A 182 16.28 1.94 -7.71
C LEU A 182 15.98 0.76 -8.64
N GLY A 183 16.72 0.62 -9.73
CA GLY A 183 16.57 -0.52 -10.63
C GLY A 183 16.57 -1.86 -9.89
N PRO A 184 16.11 -2.93 -10.55
CA PRO A 184 15.98 -4.26 -9.97
C PRO A 184 17.30 -4.82 -9.48
#